data_4e37b33af794785f752741161de94ba9
#
_entry.id   4e37b33af794785f752741161de94ba9
#
_cell.length_a   1.000
_cell.length_b   1.000
_cell.length_c   1.000
_cell.angle_alpha   90.00
_cell.angle_beta   90.00
_cell.angle_gamma   90.00
#
_symmetry.space_group_name_H-M   'P 1'
#
loop_
_entity.id
_entity.type
_entity.pdbx_description
1 polymer ?
#
loop_
_entity_poly.entity_id
_entity_poly.type
_entity_poly.pdbx_seq_one_letter_code
_entity_poly.pdbx_strand_id
1 'polypeptide(L)'
;MRYRIICDSENQLCNRFFSYLDSVSWAIRYNKHVYILFWNENIKYFDVLRNNKYVSFPFYFVEKKSWMKALFCRTIDSKFANKLYHSRFGSKLGFYLGWPMRNRCKTENLLADKTELRRIFIPNSDICHKVNSLFEKYRVGRTLIVGVHIRRGDYKTFMGGCFYYDNSVYEQRMNEIVKLCEDRNIRFYIASNEDIPEILTQKFKTFSIFKANAAEDLYALSKCDVLLGPPSTFTGWVSYLNDIPLYYIYDKNCSIKSLDSFCPLKDSDHFADGREVLVQKMFDTYEPKS
;
A
#
# COMPACT_ATOMS: atom_id res chain seq x y z
N MET A 1 24.08 10.11 -13.21
CA MET A 1 24.24 9.66 -11.80
C MET A 1 24.37 8.13 -11.80
N ARG A 2 25.26 7.55 -10.95
CA ARG A 2 25.50 6.09 -10.92
C ARG A 2 24.56 5.35 -9.94
N TYR A 3 24.06 6.06 -8.94
CA TYR A 3 23.17 5.54 -7.90
C TYR A 3 22.21 6.60 -7.38
N ARG A 4 21.17 6.19 -6.68
CA ARG A 4 20.27 7.04 -5.89
C ARG A 4 20.27 6.59 -4.44
N ILE A 5 20.09 7.52 -3.51
CA ILE A 5 19.97 7.25 -2.08
C ILE A 5 18.60 7.74 -1.62
N ILE A 6 17.70 6.81 -1.33
CA ILE A 6 16.36 7.16 -0.85
C ILE A 6 16.43 7.46 0.63
N CYS A 7 15.96 8.62 1.00
CA CYS A 7 15.98 9.15 2.35
C CYS A 7 14.58 9.56 2.89
N ASP A 8 13.51 9.06 2.28
CA ASP A 8 12.17 9.19 2.84
C ASP A 8 12.03 8.38 4.14
N SER A 9 11.43 9.00 5.16
CA SER A 9 11.22 8.41 6.48
C SER A 9 9.77 8.00 6.76
N GLU A 10 8.96 7.79 5.73
CA GLU A 10 7.56 7.41 5.85
C GLU A 10 7.35 6.08 6.61
N ASN A 11 6.41 6.02 7.53
CA ASN A 11 6.34 4.92 8.49
C ASN A 11 5.67 3.64 7.99
N GLN A 12 4.61 3.74 7.17
CA GLN A 12 3.84 2.57 6.75
C GLN A 12 4.46 1.84 5.55
N LEU A 13 4.26 0.51 5.47
CA LEU A 13 4.88 -0.37 4.47
C LEU A 13 4.66 0.12 3.03
N CYS A 14 3.42 0.38 2.64
CA CYS A 14 3.12 0.77 1.25
C CYS A 14 3.50 2.21 0.94
N ASN A 15 3.52 3.11 1.94
CA ASN A 15 4.14 4.42 1.78
C ASN A 15 5.62 4.28 1.40
N ARG A 16 6.35 3.35 2.04
CA ARG A 16 7.73 3.03 1.66
C ARG A 16 7.83 2.49 0.24
N PHE A 17 6.95 1.57 -0.13
CA PHE A 17 6.98 1.00 -1.47
C PHE A 17 6.76 2.05 -2.55
N PHE A 18 5.80 2.95 -2.36
CA PHE A 18 5.63 4.09 -3.28
C PHE A 18 6.84 5.02 -3.30
N SER A 19 7.48 5.26 -2.16
CA SER A 19 8.74 6.05 -2.11
C SER A 19 9.90 5.36 -2.84
N TYR A 20 9.93 4.04 -2.86
CA TYR A 20 10.99 3.28 -3.55
C TYR A 20 10.74 3.13 -5.05
N LEU A 21 9.48 3.10 -5.46
CA LEU A 21 9.02 2.67 -6.77
C LEU A 21 9.76 3.35 -7.93
N ASP A 22 9.80 4.67 -7.94
CA ASP A 22 10.43 5.44 -9.01
C ASP A 22 11.93 5.17 -9.12
N SER A 23 12.62 5.13 -8.00
CA SER A 23 14.05 4.85 -7.97
C SER A 23 14.40 3.41 -8.30
N VAL A 24 13.58 2.45 -7.85
CA VAL A 24 13.74 1.03 -8.21
C VAL A 24 13.49 0.82 -9.70
N SER A 25 12.43 1.42 -10.24
CA SER A 25 12.14 1.40 -11.69
C SER A 25 13.29 2.00 -12.50
N TRP A 26 13.83 3.13 -12.07
CA TRP A 26 15.00 3.74 -12.68
C TRP A 26 16.23 2.81 -12.63
N ALA A 27 16.47 2.16 -11.50
CA ALA A 27 17.60 1.25 -11.34
C ALA A 27 17.49 0.04 -12.26
N ILE A 28 16.30 -0.55 -12.40
CA ILE A 28 16.02 -1.65 -13.31
C ILE A 28 16.27 -1.20 -14.75
N ARG A 29 15.62 -0.10 -15.17
CA ARG A 29 15.68 0.38 -16.56
C ARG A 29 17.07 0.75 -17.03
N TYR A 30 17.87 1.36 -16.17
CA TYR A 30 19.20 1.85 -16.53
C TYR A 30 20.35 1.00 -15.97
N ASN A 31 20.07 -0.15 -15.40
CA ASN A 31 21.04 -1.03 -14.73
C ASN A 31 21.89 -0.25 -13.71
N LYS A 32 21.22 0.46 -12.83
CA LYS A 32 21.81 1.29 -11.78
C LYS A 32 21.53 0.70 -10.40
N HIS A 33 21.90 1.42 -9.34
CA HIS A 33 21.74 0.94 -7.98
C HIS A 33 21.02 1.98 -7.09
N VAL A 34 20.23 1.48 -6.14
CA VAL A 34 19.50 2.27 -5.16
C VAL A 34 19.88 1.84 -3.76
N TYR A 35 20.26 2.79 -2.93
CA TYR A 35 20.46 2.62 -1.51
C TYR A 35 19.26 3.17 -0.75
N ILE A 36 18.64 2.35 0.11
CA ILE A 36 17.49 2.76 0.92
C ILE A 36 17.95 2.92 2.36
N LEU A 37 17.88 4.14 2.89
CA LEU A 37 18.35 4.46 4.24
C LEU A 37 17.34 4.07 5.31
N PHE A 38 16.04 4.27 5.05
CA PHE A 38 14.98 4.00 5.99
C PHE A 38 14.12 2.83 5.52
N TRP A 39 13.70 1.99 6.44
CA TRP A 39 12.83 0.84 6.16
C TRP A 39 11.75 0.69 7.24
N ASN A 40 10.72 -0.06 6.90
CA ASN A 40 9.68 -0.50 7.83
C ASN A 40 10.03 -1.91 8.33
N GLU A 41 9.63 -2.27 9.54
CA GLU A 41 9.88 -3.59 10.14
C GLU A 41 9.37 -4.76 9.29
N ASN A 42 8.31 -4.54 8.51
CA ASN A 42 7.75 -5.54 7.61
C ASN A 42 8.64 -5.86 6.41
N ILE A 43 9.70 -5.07 6.15
CA ILE A 43 10.65 -5.33 5.05
C ILE A 43 11.36 -6.68 5.19
N LYS A 44 11.42 -7.22 6.41
CA LYS A 44 11.96 -8.55 6.70
C LYS A 44 11.25 -9.69 5.95
N TYR A 45 10.03 -9.46 5.54
CA TYR A 45 9.22 -10.41 4.77
C TYR A 45 9.43 -10.33 3.26
N PHE A 46 10.29 -9.41 2.77
CA PHE A 46 10.54 -9.17 1.35
C PHE A 46 11.99 -9.47 0.98
N ASP A 47 12.32 -10.77 0.95
CA ASP A 47 13.71 -11.22 0.78
C ASP A 47 14.28 -10.80 -0.58
N VAL A 48 13.50 -10.89 -1.66
CA VAL A 48 13.94 -10.47 -2.99
C VAL A 48 14.23 -8.98 -3.03
N LEU A 49 13.38 -8.13 -2.41
CA LEU A 49 13.61 -6.70 -2.34
C LEU A 49 14.91 -6.37 -1.58
N ARG A 50 15.22 -7.14 -0.53
CA ARG A 50 16.44 -6.93 0.27
C ARG A 50 17.71 -7.46 -0.38
N ASN A 51 17.60 -8.48 -1.23
CA ASN A 51 18.72 -9.26 -1.77
C ASN A 51 18.66 -9.31 -3.30
N ASN A 52 18.73 -8.17 -3.97
CA ASN A 52 18.80 -8.11 -5.43
C ASN A 52 19.90 -7.16 -5.90
N LYS A 53 20.22 -7.20 -7.19
CA LYS A 53 21.30 -6.40 -7.78
C LYS A 53 21.00 -4.89 -7.88
N TYR A 54 19.74 -4.48 -7.74
CA TYR A 54 19.32 -3.09 -7.93
C TYR A 54 19.16 -2.31 -6.64
N VAL A 55 18.92 -3.00 -5.50
CA VAL A 55 18.55 -2.37 -4.24
C VAL A 55 19.40 -2.88 -3.11
N SER A 56 19.83 -1.99 -2.23
CA SER A 56 20.51 -2.32 -0.97
C SER A 56 19.95 -1.53 0.20
N PHE A 57 19.92 -2.17 1.34
CA PHE A 57 19.58 -1.59 2.64
C PHE A 57 20.83 -1.55 3.51
N PRO A 58 21.72 -0.55 3.35
CA PRO A 58 23.05 -0.55 3.93
C PRO A 58 23.05 -0.63 5.45
N PHE A 59 21.97 -0.20 6.09
CA PHE A 59 21.85 -0.16 7.55
C PHE A 59 20.87 -1.19 8.12
N TYR A 60 20.40 -2.15 7.32
CA TYR A 60 19.43 -3.15 7.78
C TYR A 60 19.93 -3.99 8.97
N PHE A 61 21.24 -4.19 9.10
CA PHE A 61 21.85 -4.87 10.25
C PHE A 61 21.59 -4.19 11.61
N VAL A 62 21.31 -2.89 11.60
CA VAL A 62 21.01 -2.07 12.78
C VAL A 62 19.69 -2.50 13.45
N GLU A 63 18.79 -3.15 12.70
CA GLU A 63 17.49 -3.62 13.23
C GLU A 63 17.65 -4.66 14.35
N LYS A 64 18.74 -5.41 14.33
CA LYS A 64 19.03 -6.46 15.32
C LYS A 64 19.34 -5.92 16.72
N LYS A 65 19.64 -4.63 16.88
CA LYS A 65 20.00 -3.99 18.16
C LYS A 65 19.19 -2.69 18.34
N SER A 66 18.24 -2.70 19.27
CA SER A 66 17.29 -1.58 19.48
C SER A 66 17.95 -0.23 19.76
N TRP A 67 19.04 -0.21 20.54
CA TRP A 67 19.78 1.02 20.86
C TRP A 67 20.51 1.59 19.63
N MET A 68 21.06 0.73 18.77
CA MET A 68 21.70 1.14 17.52
C MET A 68 20.67 1.71 16.56
N LYS A 69 19.48 1.10 16.48
CA LYS A 69 18.37 1.60 15.66
C LYS A 69 17.95 2.98 16.11
N ALA A 70 17.78 3.19 17.42
CA ALA A 70 17.40 4.50 17.98
C ALA A 70 18.47 5.58 17.68
N LEU A 71 19.75 5.27 17.88
CA LEU A 71 20.84 6.21 17.59
C LEU A 71 20.92 6.52 16.09
N PHE A 72 20.83 5.50 15.25
CA PHE A 72 20.86 5.64 13.80
C PHE A 72 19.70 6.50 13.29
N CYS A 73 18.44 6.19 13.69
CA CYS A 73 17.29 6.98 13.31
C CYS A 73 17.42 8.44 13.76
N ARG A 74 17.91 8.66 15.00
CA ARG A 74 18.15 10.03 15.49
C ARG A 74 19.17 10.80 14.66
N THR A 75 20.19 10.13 14.17
CA THR A 75 21.26 10.77 13.38
C THR A 75 20.81 11.08 11.97
N ILE A 76 20.23 10.09 11.25
CA ILE A 76 19.84 10.24 9.86
C ILE A 76 18.49 10.94 9.65
N ASP A 77 17.66 11.00 10.69
CA ASP A 77 16.41 11.80 10.70
C ASP A 77 16.57 13.14 11.42
N SER A 78 17.79 13.56 11.64
CA SER A 78 18.08 14.86 12.26
C SER A 78 17.67 16.02 11.35
N LYS A 79 17.39 17.19 11.95
CA LYS A 79 17.07 18.42 11.19
C LYS A 79 18.18 18.79 10.19
N PHE A 80 19.42 18.51 10.53
CA PHE A 80 20.56 18.76 9.65
C PHE A 80 20.56 17.80 8.45
N ALA A 81 20.40 16.50 8.67
CA ALA A 81 20.32 15.51 7.62
C ALA A 81 19.13 15.78 6.68
N ASN A 82 17.97 16.09 7.22
CA ASN A 82 16.79 16.47 6.43
C ASN A 82 17.04 17.70 5.58
N LYS A 83 17.72 18.75 6.11
CA LYS A 83 18.09 19.92 5.32
C LYS A 83 19.05 19.57 4.18
N LEU A 84 19.98 18.64 4.41
CA LEU A 84 20.88 18.13 3.38
C LEU A 84 20.10 17.39 2.27
N TYR A 85 19.21 16.46 2.66
CA TYR A 85 18.42 15.68 1.70
C TYR A 85 17.57 16.55 0.76
N HIS A 86 17.02 17.66 1.29
CA HIS A 86 16.23 18.60 0.53
C HIS A 86 17.06 19.66 -0.26
N SER A 87 18.38 19.65 -0.11
CA SER A 87 19.25 20.64 -0.74
C SER A 87 19.59 20.26 -2.19
N ARG A 88 19.92 21.28 -3.00
CA ARG A 88 20.50 21.05 -4.35
C ARG A 88 21.83 20.30 -4.29
N PHE A 89 22.60 20.49 -3.24
CA PHE A 89 23.85 19.79 -3.02
C PHE A 89 23.59 18.30 -2.71
N GLY A 90 22.63 18.01 -1.85
CA GLY A 90 22.21 16.63 -1.56
C GLY A 90 21.75 15.89 -2.81
N SER A 91 20.98 16.55 -3.67
CA SER A 91 20.58 15.97 -4.96
C SER A 91 21.78 15.62 -5.85
N LYS A 92 22.84 16.47 -5.88
CA LYS A 92 24.10 16.16 -6.60
C LYS A 92 24.83 14.95 -6.01
N LEU A 93 24.72 14.73 -4.70
CA LEU A 93 25.26 13.56 -3.98
C LEU A 93 24.42 12.30 -4.18
N GLY A 94 23.27 12.39 -4.82
CA GLY A 94 22.40 11.25 -5.09
C GLY A 94 21.27 11.06 -4.09
N PHE A 95 21.08 11.97 -3.13
CA PHE A 95 19.92 11.91 -2.23
C PHE A 95 18.63 12.19 -3.02
N TYR A 96 17.65 11.35 -2.80
CA TYR A 96 16.37 11.34 -3.51
C TYR A 96 15.20 11.16 -2.56
N LEU A 97 14.15 11.95 -2.75
CA LEU A 97 12.89 11.84 -2.04
C LEU A 97 11.86 11.28 -3.03
N GLY A 98 11.50 10.03 -2.85
CA GLY A 98 10.63 9.30 -3.77
C GLY A 98 9.15 9.37 -3.41
N TRP A 99 8.80 9.87 -2.21
CA TRP A 99 7.41 9.96 -1.80
C TRP A 99 6.60 10.88 -2.73
N PRO A 100 5.52 10.41 -3.38
CA PRO A 100 4.81 11.18 -4.42
C PRO A 100 4.34 12.57 -3.98
N MET A 101 3.91 12.71 -2.72
CA MET A 101 3.47 14.00 -2.20
C MET A 101 4.60 15.01 -1.95
N ARG A 102 5.85 14.54 -1.86
CA ARG A 102 7.06 15.37 -1.67
C ARG A 102 7.89 15.47 -2.94
N ASN A 103 7.65 14.57 -3.87
CA ASN A 103 8.43 14.52 -5.10
C ASN A 103 8.06 15.67 -6.01
N ARG A 104 9.03 16.57 -6.23
CA ARG A 104 8.94 17.66 -7.21
C ARG A 104 9.38 17.23 -8.61
N CYS A 105 9.99 16.07 -8.71
CA CYS A 105 10.35 15.47 -9.97
C CYS A 105 9.10 14.76 -10.51
N LYS A 106 8.57 15.26 -11.62
CA LYS A 106 7.57 14.50 -12.37
C LYS A 106 8.16 13.14 -12.65
N THR A 107 7.48 12.08 -12.25
CA THR A 107 7.77 10.71 -12.66
C THR A 107 7.58 10.67 -14.18
N GLU A 108 8.63 10.95 -14.92
CA GLU A 108 8.64 10.67 -16.36
C GLU A 108 8.50 9.16 -16.48
N ASN A 109 7.30 8.65 -16.76
CA ASN A 109 7.00 7.31 -17.32
C ASN A 109 8.12 6.24 -17.15
N LEU A 110 8.81 6.27 -16.02
CA LEU A 110 9.92 5.38 -15.68
C LEU A 110 9.39 4.03 -15.17
N LEU A 111 8.13 3.73 -15.49
CA LEU A 111 7.56 2.47 -15.06
C LEU A 111 8.38 1.35 -15.68
N ALA A 112 9.23 0.78 -14.85
CA ALA A 112 9.83 -0.51 -15.15
C ALA A 112 8.69 -1.48 -15.45
N ASP A 113 8.98 -2.49 -16.24
CA ASP A 113 8.06 -3.59 -16.45
C ASP A 113 7.48 -4.03 -15.10
N LYS A 114 6.18 -3.91 -14.93
CA LYS A 114 5.47 -4.32 -13.72
C LYS A 114 5.76 -5.78 -13.35
N THR A 115 6.10 -6.62 -14.32
CA THR A 115 6.49 -8.00 -14.09
C THR A 115 7.75 -8.08 -13.24
N GLU A 116 8.75 -7.26 -13.53
CA GLU A 116 9.98 -7.23 -12.73
C GLU A 116 9.74 -6.58 -11.35
N LEU A 117 8.91 -5.56 -11.28
CA LEU A 117 8.51 -4.97 -10.00
C LEU A 117 7.77 -5.98 -9.13
N ARG A 118 6.84 -6.77 -9.68
CA ARG A 118 6.15 -7.84 -8.96
C ARG A 118 7.13 -8.87 -8.40
N ARG A 119 8.18 -9.23 -9.14
CA ARG A 119 9.23 -10.14 -8.67
C ARG A 119 10.04 -9.55 -7.52
N ILE A 120 10.35 -8.26 -7.56
CA ILE A 120 11.13 -7.59 -6.51
C ILE A 120 10.32 -7.38 -5.24
N PHE A 121 9.06 -6.97 -5.37
CA PHE A 121 8.19 -6.66 -4.24
C PHE A 121 7.31 -7.83 -3.76
N ILE A 122 7.66 -9.06 -4.16
CA ILE A 122 6.97 -10.26 -3.66
C ILE A 122 7.41 -10.58 -2.22
N PRO A 123 6.50 -10.97 -1.32
CA PRO A 123 6.88 -11.50 -0.02
C PRO A 123 7.68 -12.80 -0.14
N ASN A 124 8.27 -13.24 0.97
CA ASN A 124 9.01 -14.50 1.01
C ASN A 124 8.11 -15.73 0.72
N SER A 125 8.78 -16.86 0.44
CA SER A 125 8.10 -18.11 0.05
C SER A 125 7.08 -18.60 1.06
N ASP A 126 7.36 -18.46 2.36
CA ASP A 126 6.47 -18.98 3.43
C ASP A 126 5.13 -18.25 3.42
N ILE A 127 5.17 -16.91 3.27
CA ILE A 127 3.95 -16.09 3.13
C ILE A 127 3.22 -16.47 1.84
N CYS A 128 3.95 -16.58 0.73
CA CYS A 128 3.36 -16.95 -0.55
C CYS A 128 2.66 -18.31 -0.48
N HIS A 129 3.30 -19.32 0.08
CA HIS A 129 2.71 -20.66 0.25
C HIS A 129 1.48 -20.64 1.14
N LYS A 130 1.56 -19.99 2.31
CA LYS A 130 0.44 -19.86 3.24
C LYS A 130 -0.79 -19.23 2.58
N VAL A 131 -0.60 -18.13 1.89
CA VAL A 131 -1.68 -17.40 1.22
C VAL A 131 -2.24 -18.19 0.04
N ASN A 132 -1.38 -18.75 -0.81
CA ASN A 132 -1.83 -19.53 -1.96
C ASN A 132 -2.68 -20.74 -1.51
N SER A 133 -2.21 -21.50 -0.53
CA SER A 133 -2.97 -22.64 0.02
C SER A 133 -4.31 -22.23 0.63
N LEU A 134 -4.40 -21.03 1.23
CA LEU A 134 -5.67 -20.50 1.71
C LEU A 134 -6.61 -20.19 0.53
N PHE A 135 -6.12 -19.52 -0.49
CA PHE A 135 -6.94 -19.12 -1.64
C PHE A 135 -7.41 -20.31 -2.49
N GLU A 136 -6.61 -21.36 -2.63
CA GLU A 136 -6.98 -22.62 -3.28
C GLU A 136 -8.25 -23.23 -2.68
N LYS A 137 -8.41 -23.18 -1.34
CA LYS A 137 -9.62 -23.70 -0.64
C LYS A 137 -10.88 -22.93 -0.99
N TYR A 138 -10.76 -21.65 -1.31
CA TYR A 138 -11.91 -20.76 -1.50
C TYR A 138 -12.19 -20.41 -2.97
N ARG A 139 -11.20 -20.55 -3.85
CA ARG A 139 -11.33 -20.28 -5.29
C ARG A 139 -11.80 -21.56 -6.00
N VAL A 140 -13.06 -21.90 -5.84
CA VAL A 140 -13.67 -23.08 -6.47
C VAL A 140 -14.52 -22.64 -7.65
N GLY A 141 -14.26 -23.21 -8.82
CA GLY A 141 -14.97 -22.88 -10.06
C GLY A 141 -14.83 -21.42 -10.46
N ARG A 142 -15.95 -20.75 -10.77
CA ARG A 142 -16.00 -19.33 -11.15
C ARG A 142 -16.25 -18.39 -9.94
N THR A 143 -15.68 -18.72 -8.78
CA THR A 143 -15.81 -17.88 -7.59
C THR A 143 -15.15 -16.52 -7.81
N LEU A 144 -15.91 -15.44 -7.58
CA LEU A 144 -15.39 -14.07 -7.49
C LEU A 144 -14.90 -13.83 -6.06
N ILE A 145 -13.63 -13.49 -5.91
CA ILE A 145 -13.05 -13.12 -4.61
C ILE A 145 -12.86 -11.61 -4.54
N VAL A 146 -13.59 -10.98 -3.63
CA VAL A 146 -13.52 -9.54 -3.35
C VAL A 146 -12.63 -9.31 -2.14
N GLY A 147 -11.55 -8.57 -2.30
CA GLY A 147 -10.68 -8.14 -1.20
C GLY A 147 -11.24 -6.90 -0.52
N VAL A 148 -11.62 -7.01 0.74
CA VAL A 148 -12.15 -5.89 1.54
C VAL A 148 -11.09 -5.47 2.55
N HIS A 149 -10.65 -4.22 2.45
CA HIS A 149 -9.72 -3.64 3.41
C HIS A 149 -10.47 -2.77 4.41
N ILE A 150 -10.52 -3.20 5.66
CA ILE A 150 -11.10 -2.45 6.77
C ILE A 150 -9.99 -1.74 7.52
N ARG A 151 -9.86 -0.44 7.32
CA ARG A 151 -8.84 0.37 7.99
C ARG A 151 -9.40 1.04 9.23
N ARG A 152 -8.81 0.72 10.36
CA ARG A 152 -9.15 1.22 11.70
C ARG A 152 -7.95 1.97 12.30
N GLY A 153 -7.85 1.99 13.61
CA GLY A 153 -6.70 2.52 14.34
C GLY A 153 -6.43 3.98 14.02
N ASP A 154 -5.37 4.26 13.29
CA ASP A 154 -4.93 5.61 12.92
C ASP A 154 -5.96 6.39 12.08
N TYR A 155 -6.89 5.72 11.39
CA TYR A 155 -7.95 6.38 10.62
C TYR A 155 -8.98 7.10 11.49
N LYS A 156 -9.05 6.82 12.81
CA LYS A 156 -9.88 7.60 13.74
C LYS A 156 -9.52 9.09 13.76
N THR A 157 -8.25 9.39 13.52
CA THR A 157 -7.73 10.77 13.58
C THR A 157 -7.19 11.24 12.23
N PHE A 158 -6.88 10.32 11.31
CA PHE A 158 -6.39 10.67 10.00
C PHE A 158 -7.43 11.51 9.24
N MET A 159 -7.04 12.71 8.83
CA MET A 159 -7.90 13.68 8.14
C MET A 159 -9.24 13.90 8.89
N GLY A 160 -9.17 14.09 10.23
CA GLY A 160 -10.36 14.27 11.05
C GLY A 160 -11.29 13.06 11.13
N GLY A 161 -10.82 11.87 10.75
CA GLY A 161 -11.62 10.64 10.78
C GLY A 161 -12.56 10.46 9.58
N CYS A 162 -12.47 11.29 8.53
CA CYS A 162 -13.41 11.25 7.40
C CYS A 162 -13.44 9.92 6.64
N PHE A 163 -12.41 9.09 6.77
CA PHE A 163 -12.32 7.75 6.17
C PHE A 163 -12.41 6.61 7.20
N TYR A 164 -12.73 6.93 8.45
CA TYR A 164 -13.02 5.93 9.46
C TYR A 164 -14.50 5.53 9.37
N TYR A 165 -14.78 4.41 8.73
CA TYR A 165 -16.14 3.97 8.47
C TYR A 165 -16.62 2.94 9.48
N ASP A 166 -17.90 3.03 9.83
CA ASP A 166 -18.58 2.01 10.62
C ASP A 166 -18.76 0.70 9.82
N ASN A 167 -19.04 -0.38 10.53
CA ASN A 167 -19.26 -1.70 9.91
C ASN A 167 -20.41 -1.69 8.91
N SER A 168 -21.45 -0.88 9.15
CA SER A 168 -22.59 -0.72 8.26
C SER A 168 -22.23 -0.22 6.86
N VAL A 169 -21.20 0.61 6.73
CA VAL A 169 -20.72 1.08 5.42
C VAL A 169 -20.11 -0.06 4.62
N TYR A 170 -19.27 -0.88 5.25
CA TYR A 170 -18.70 -2.07 4.59
C TYR A 170 -19.79 -3.09 4.24
N GLU A 171 -20.69 -3.36 5.18
CA GLU A 171 -21.84 -4.24 4.96
C GLU A 171 -22.68 -3.79 3.76
N GLN A 172 -23.00 -2.51 3.68
CA GLN A 172 -23.76 -1.96 2.57
C GLN A 172 -23.02 -2.12 1.24
N ARG A 173 -21.72 -1.79 1.17
CA ARG A 173 -20.92 -1.95 -0.05
C ARG A 173 -20.82 -3.42 -0.48
N MET A 174 -20.61 -4.33 0.46
CA MET A 174 -20.57 -5.78 0.20
C MET A 174 -21.92 -6.29 -0.33
N ASN A 175 -23.04 -5.85 0.24
CA ASN A 175 -24.38 -6.17 -0.27
C ASN A 175 -24.62 -5.65 -1.70
N GLU A 176 -24.13 -4.46 -2.03
CA GLU A 176 -24.22 -3.89 -3.38
C GLU A 176 -23.45 -4.74 -4.39
N ILE A 177 -22.24 -5.20 -4.03
CA ILE A 177 -21.48 -6.11 -4.90
C ILE A 177 -22.20 -7.45 -5.09
N VAL A 178 -22.79 -8.01 -4.02
CA VAL A 178 -23.59 -9.26 -4.12
C VAL A 178 -24.73 -9.08 -5.10
N LYS A 179 -25.49 -7.97 -5.02
CA LYS A 179 -26.59 -7.67 -5.94
C LYS A 179 -26.12 -7.49 -7.38
N LEU A 180 -24.99 -6.86 -7.61
CA LEU A 180 -24.44 -6.65 -8.96
C LEU A 180 -23.89 -7.93 -9.61
N CYS A 181 -23.68 -8.98 -8.82
CA CYS A 181 -23.08 -10.24 -9.23
C CYS A 181 -23.95 -11.45 -8.86
N GLU A 182 -25.28 -11.33 -8.93
CA GLU A 182 -26.23 -12.36 -8.45
C GLU A 182 -25.97 -13.76 -9.02
N ASP A 183 -25.48 -13.86 -10.25
CA ASP A 183 -25.17 -15.15 -10.92
C ASP A 183 -23.80 -15.74 -10.54
N ARG A 184 -23.06 -15.13 -9.61
CA ARG A 184 -21.72 -15.56 -9.22
C ARG A 184 -21.66 -16.03 -7.79
N ASN A 185 -20.85 -17.07 -7.54
CA ASN A 185 -20.44 -17.40 -6.18
C ASN A 185 -19.40 -16.35 -5.73
N ILE A 186 -19.76 -15.54 -4.72
CA ILE A 186 -18.91 -14.48 -4.20
C ILE A 186 -18.34 -14.89 -2.85
N ARG A 187 -17.07 -14.61 -2.63
CA ARG A 187 -16.39 -14.69 -1.34
C ARG A 187 -15.64 -13.40 -1.07
N PHE A 188 -15.57 -13.04 0.20
CA PHE A 188 -14.89 -11.83 0.64
C PHE A 188 -13.66 -12.21 1.47
N TYR A 189 -12.47 -11.85 0.98
CA TYR A 189 -11.28 -11.83 1.81
C TYR A 189 -11.23 -10.53 2.59
N ILE A 190 -11.18 -10.60 3.92
CA ILE A 190 -11.17 -9.41 4.78
C ILE A 190 -9.76 -9.21 5.34
N ALA A 191 -9.12 -8.11 4.97
CA ALA A 191 -7.89 -7.61 5.56
C ALA A 191 -8.23 -6.47 6.53
N SER A 192 -7.87 -6.62 7.80
CA SER A 192 -8.16 -5.63 8.83
C SER A 192 -7.02 -5.55 9.85
N ASN A 193 -6.76 -4.35 10.37
CA ASN A 193 -5.83 -4.14 11.47
C ASN A 193 -6.48 -4.25 12.87
N GLU A 194 -7.75 -4.63 12.92
CA GLU A 194 -8.53 -4.98 14.12
C GLU A 194 -9.32 -6.27 13.87
N ASP A 195 -9.98 -6.80 14.88
CA ASP A 195 -10.82 -7.99 14.73
C ASP A 195 -11.93 -7.75 13.71
N ILE A 196 -12.20 -8.78 12.91
CA ILE A 196 -13.22 -8.69 11.86
C ILE A 196 -14.60 -8.63 12.52
N PRO A 197 -15.45 -7.65 12.13
CA PRO A 197 -16.77 -7.52 12.69
C PRO A 197 -17.65 -8.75 12.46
N GLU A 198 -18.22 -9.28 13.51
CA GLU A 198 -19.02 -10.51 13.48
C GLU A 198 -20.20 -10.39 12.52
N ILE A 199 -20.83 -9.22 12.42
CA ILE A 199 -21.93 -8.95 11.48
C ILE A 199 -21.55 -9.25 10.03
N LEU A 200 -20.28 -9.02 9.64
CA LEU A 200 -19.84 -9.30 8.28
C LEU A 200 -19.62 -10.80 8.06
N THR A 201 -19.10 -11.51 9.07
CA THR A 201 -18.85 -12.94 8.96
C THR A 201 -20.13 -13.76 9.00
N GLN A 202 -21.18 -13.27 9.66
CA GLN A 202 -22.50 -13.91 9.70
C GLN A 202 -23.29 -13.70 8.40
N LYS A 203 -23.17 -12.53 7.76
CA LYS A 203 -23.98 -12.20 6.57
C LYS A 203 -23.35 -12.64 5.25
N PHE A 204 -22.03 -12.72 5.21
CA PHE A 204 -21.30 -12.96 3.94
C PHE A 204 -20.39 -14.18 4.05
N LYS A 205 -20.11 -14.81 2.92
CA LYS A 205 -19.09 -15.86 2.81
C LYS A 205 -17.69 -15.23 2.90
N THR A 206 -17.23 -15.01 4.12
CA THR A 206 -15.95 -14.35 4.38
C THR A 206 -14.85 -15.34 4.70
N PHE A 207 -13.60 -14.92 4.50
CA PHE A 207 -12.41 -15.60 5.00
C PHE A 207 -11.28 -14.60 5.23
N SER A 208 -10.32 -14.96 6.05
CA SER A 208 -9.18 -14.11 6.40
C SER A 208 -8.01 -14.96 6.90
N ILE A 209 -6.86 -14.34 7.09
CA ILE A 209 -5.75 -14.94 7.81
C ILE A 209 -5.83 -14.49 9.27
N PHE A 210 -5.86 -15.46 10.19
CA PHE A 210 -5.90 -15.14 11.61
C PHE A 210 -4.63 -14.39 12.04
N LYS A 211 -4.79 -13.19 12.63
CA LYS A 211 -3.69 -12.30 13.06
C LYS A 211 -2.66 -12.08 11.95
N ALA A 212 -3.12 -11.84 10.74
CA ALA A 212 -2.25 -11.57 9.59
C ALA A 212 -1.28 -10.42 9.87
N ASN A 213 -0.04 -10.58 9.42
CA ASN A 213 0.85 -9.43 9.31
C ASN A 213 0.61 -8.66 8.00
N ALA A 214 1.15 -7.45 7.91
CA ALA A 214 0.92 -6.59 6.75
C ALA A 214 1.38 -7.20 5.41
N ALA A 215 2.40 -8.05 5.40
CA ALA A 215 2.88 -8.70 4.16
C ALA A 215 1.94 -9.83 3.73
N GLU A 216 1.36 -10.57 4.69
CA GLU A 216 0.36 -11.59 4.42
C GLU A 216 -0.92 -10.99 3.84
N ASP A 217 -1.47 -9.94 4.46
CA ASP A 217 -2.66 -9.25 3.95
C ASP A 217 -2.40 -8.60 2.58
N LEU A 218 -1.22 -7.99 2.40
CA LEU A 218 -0.86 -7.38 1.12
C LEU A 218 -0.84 -8.41 -0.01
N TYR A 219 -0.24 -9.57 0.24
CA TYR A 219 -0.18 -10.64 -0.75
C TYR A 219 -1.52 -11.32 -0.95
N ALA A 220 -2.32 -11.48 0.10
CA ALA A 220 -3.68 -12.02 0.01
C ALA A 220 -4.59 -11.11 -0.83
N LEU A 221 -4.55 -9.80 -0.61
CA LEU A 221 -5.28 -8.85 -1.45
C LEU A 221 -4.83 -8.91 -2.92
N SER A 222 -3.56 -9.22 -3.21
CA SER A 222 -3.07 -9.40 -4.59
C SER A 222 -3.62 -10.65 -5.28
N LYS A 223 -4.29 -11.54 -4.56
CA LYS A 223 -4.97 -12.74 -5.10
C LYS A 223 -6.46 -12.51 -5.34
N CYS A 224 -7.00 -11.37 -4.93
CA CYS A 224 -8.40 -11.04 -5.15
C CYS A 224 -8.65 -10.59 -6.59
N ASP A 225 -9.89 -10.70 -7.05
CA ASP A 225 -10.27 -10.29 -8.41
C ASP A 225 -10.61 -8.80 -8.45
N VAL A 226 -11.15 -8.25 -7.37
CA VAL A 226 -11.42 -6.82 -7.17
C VAL A 226 -11.18 -6.42 -5.72
N LEU A 227 -10.94 -5.14 -5.48
CA LEU A 227 -10.64 -4.58 -4.15
C LEU A 227 -11.67 -3.53 -3.75
N LEU A 228 -11.96 -3.46 -2.45
CA LEU A 228 -12.85 -2.50 -1.82
C LEU A 228 -12.22 -1.98 -0.52
N GLY A 229 -12.26 -0.68 -0.28
CA GLY A 229 -11.82 -0.11 1.00
C GLY A 229 -11.76 1.40 1.00
N PRO A 230 -11.40 2.03 2.12
CA PRO A 230 -11.15 3.46 2.18
C PRO A 230 -9.88 3.81 1.39
N PRO A 231 -9.68 5.09 1.01
CA PRO A 231 -8.45 5.56 0.41
C PRO A 231 -7.24 5.18 1.27
N SER A 232 -6.39 4.31 0.76
CA SER A 232 -5.22 3.79 1.47
C SER A 232 -4.12 3.41 0.49
N THR A 233 -2.88 3.75 0.83
CA THR A 233 -1.70 3.29 0.09
C THR A 233 -1.59 1.76 0.07
N PHE A 234 -2.19 1.08 1.02
CA PHE A 234 -2.14 -0.38 1.12
C PHE A 234 -2.87 -1.06 -0.05
N THR A 235 -4.15 -0.75 -0.23
CA THR A 235 -4.93 -1.24 -1.38
C THR A 235 -4.49 -0.60 -2.68
N GLY A 236 -4.07 0.66 -2.63
CA GLY A 236 -3.51 1.36 -3.79
C GLY A 236 -2.27 0.68 -4.35
N TRP A 237 -1.34 0.26 -3.49
CA TRP A 237 -0.16 -0.48 -3.93
C TRP A 237 -0.52 -1.82 -4.60
N VAL A 238 -1.44 -2.56 -3.99
CA VAL A 238 -1.90 -3.84 -4.55
C VAL A 238 -2.54 -3.65 -5.92
N SER A 239 -3.47 -2.71 -6.02
CA SER A 239 -4.16 -2.38 -7.27
C SER A 239 -3.17 -1.97 -8.36
N TYR A 240 -2.28 -1.02 -8.05
CA TYR A 240 -1.28 -0.50 -8.98
C TYR A 240 -0.33 -1.59 -9.50
N LEU A 241 0.26 -2.36 -8.57
CA LEU A 241 1.29 -3.34 -8.92
C LEU A 241 0.71 -4.52 -9.71
N ASN A 242 -0.51 -4.95 -9.39
CA ASN A 242 -1.11 -6.16 -9.93
C ASN A 242 -2.24 -5.91 -10.95
N ASP A 243 -2.52 -4.65 -11.28
CA ASP A 243 -3.61 -4.24 -12.19
C ASP A 243 -5.00 -4.72 -11.72
N ILE A 244 -5.20 -4.82 -10.40
CA ILE A 244 -6.48 -5.26 -9.82
C ILE A 244 -7.43 -4.08 -9.70
N PRO A 245 -8.67 -4.18 -10.22
CA PRO A 245 -9.68 -3.16 -10.07
C PRO A 245 -9.99 -2.86 -8.61
N LEU A 246 -10.01 -1.58 -8.25
CA LEU A 246 -10.19 -1.07 -6.89
C LEU A 246 -11.33 -0.06 -6.87
N TYR A 247 -12.21 -0.18 -5.90
CA TYR A 247 -13.18 0.84 -5.54
C TYR A 247 -12.78 1.47 -4.19
N TYR A 248 -12.43 2.76 -4.22
CA TYR A 248 -12.26 3.52 -3.00
C TYR A 248 -13.59 4.06 -2.49
N ILE A 249 -13.90 3.79 -1.24
CA ILE A 249 -15.01 4.42 -0.53
C ILE A 249 -14.56 5.83 -0.15
N TYR A 250 -14.75 6.80 -1.04
CA TYR A 250 -14.46 8.21 -0.74
C TYR A 250 -15.57 8.86 0.09
N ASP A 251 -16.81 8.43 -0.14
CA ASP A 251 -17.98 8.90 0.59
C ASP A 251 -18.82 7.70 1.03
N LYS A 252 -19.15 7.67 2.33
CA LYS A 252 -20.02 6.64 2.92
C LYS A 252 -21.42 6.62 2.35
N ASN A 253 -21.88 7.73 1.78
CA ASN A 253 -23.23 7.87 1.21
C ASN A 253 -23.30 7.46 -0.27
N CYS A 254 -22.16 7.37 -0.96
CA CYS A 254 -22.13 6.93 -2.37
C CYS A 254 -22.26 5.41 -2.48
N SER A 255 -23.17 4.92 -3.31
CA SER A 255 -23.37 3.49 -3.55
C SER A 255 -22.61 3.02 -4.80
N ILE A 256 -22.23 1.72 -4.80
CA ILE A 256 -21.68 1.05 -5.98
C ILE A 256 -22.86 0.72 -6.92
N LYS A 257 -22.91 1.39 -8.07
CA LYS A 257 -24.01 1.21 -9.05
C LYS A 257 -23.64 0.26 -10.20
N SER A 258 -22.35 0.11 -10.48
CA SER A 258 -21.83 -0.76 -11.54
C SER A 258 -20.42 -1.25 -11.16
N LEU A 259 -20.05 -2.42 -11.65
CA LEU A 259 -18.67 -2.95 -11.54
C LEU A 259 -17.67 -2.12 -12.36
N ASP A 260 -18.13 -1.34 -13.34
CA ASP A 260 -17.29 -0.42 -14.12
C ASP A 260 -16.68 0.71 -13.26
N SER A 261 -17.25 0.94 -12.07
CA SER A 261 -16.67 1.88 -11.10
C SER A 261 -15.40 1.36 -10.39
N PHE A 262 -15.07 0.08 -10.60
CA PHE A 262 -13.82 -0.49 -10.13
C PHE A 262 -12.74 -0.31 -11.20
N CYS A 263 -11.70 0.45 -10.91
CA CYS A 263 -10.62 0.72 -11.84
C CYS A 263 -9.26 0.41 -11.23
N PRO A 264 -8.33 -0.23 -11.95
CA PRO A 264 -6.95 -0.35 -11.50
C PRO A 264 -6.31 1.04 -11.41
N LEU A 265 -5.48 1.25 -10.40
CA LEU A 265 -4.64 2.44 -10.36
C LEU A 265 -3.60 2.40 -11.49
N LYS A 266 -3.53 3.46 -12.27
CA LYS A 266 -2.74 3.49 -13.51
C LYS A 266 -1.31 3.96 -13.32
N ASP A 267 -1.06 4.79 -12.31
CA ASP A 267 0.25 5.35 -12.03
C ASP A 267 0.58 5.34 -10.53
N SER A 268 1.78 5.78 -10.17
CA SER A 268 2.22 5.83 -8.79
C SER A 268 1.57 6.95 -7.98
N ASP A 269 0.93 7.89 -8.63
CA ASP A 269 0.17 8.96 -7.98
C ASP A 269 -1.26 8.48 -7.70
N HIS A 270 -1.36 7.47 -6.84
CA HIS A 270 -2.62 6.82 -6.48
C HIS A 270 -3.65 7.76 -5.83
N PHE A 271 -3.25 8.98 -5.51
CA PHE A 271 -4.16 10.03 -5.07
C PHE A 271 -4.63 10.93 -6.21
N ALA A 272 -4.05 10.81 -7.42
CA ALA A 272 -4.41 11.68 -8.53
C ALA A 272 -5.88 11.57 -8.91
N ASP A 273 -6.38 10.34 -9.06
CA ASP A 273 -7.77 10.08 -9.46
C ASP A 273 -8.83 10.43 -8.39
N GLY A 274 -8.41 10.53 -7.13
CA GLY A 274 -9.27 10.92 -6.01
C GLY A 274 -8.77 12.16 -5.26
N ARG A 275 -7.71 12.80 -5.77
CA ARG A 275 -7.03 13.91 -5.09
C ARG A 275 -7.96 15.07 -4.82
N GLU A 276 -8.81 15.44 -5.78
CA GLU A 276 -9.78 16.51 -5.61
C GLU A 276 -10.76 16.19 -4.48
N VAL A 277 -11.27 14.97 -4.45
CA VAL A 277 -12.17 14.49 -3.38
C VAL A 277 -11.45 14.44 -2.04
N LEU A 278 -10.19 13.97 -2.02
CA LEU A 278 -9.37 13.96 -0.81
C LEU A 278 -9.08 15.37 -0.31
N VAL A 279 -8.70 16.27 -1.22
CA VAL A 279 -8.41 17.68 -0.90
C VAL A 279 -9.68 18.38 -0.43
N GLN A 280 -10.81 18.18 -1.10
CA GLN A 280 -12.09 18.75 -0.68
C GLN A 280 -12.47 18.28 0.73
N LYS A 281 -12.38 16.97 1.01
CA LYS A 281 -12.64 16.43 2.35
C LYS A 281 -11.66 16.94 3.41
N MET A 282 -10.40 17.24 3.05
CA MET A 282 -9.47 17.91 3.97
C MET A 282 -9.96 19.29 4.34
N PHE A 283 -10.47 20.07 3.40
CA PHE A 283 -11.02 21.40 3.66
C PHE A 283 -12.33 21.35 4.43
N ASP A 284 -13.22 20.41 4.11
CA ASP A 284 -14.52 20.26 4.76
C ASP A 284 -14.40 19.80 6.23
N THR A 285 -13.31 19.12 6.57
CA THR A 285 -13.04 18.64 7.95
C THR A 285 -12.16 19.59 8.75
N TYR A 286 -11.53 20.56 8.10
CA TYR A 286 -10.67 21.54 8.74
C TYR A 286 -11.47 22.81 9.04
N GLU A 287 -12.31 22.76 10.08
CA GLU A 287 -12.76 24.01 10.71
C GLU A 287 -11.54 24.63 11.43
N PRO A 288 -11.11 25.84 11.05
CA PRO A 288 -10.07 26.52 11.81
C PRO A 288 -10.60 26.71 13.24
N LYS A 289 -9.93 26.14 14.21
CA LYS A 289 -10.19 26.45 15.62
C LYS A 289 -10.03 27.94 15.78
N SER A 290 -11.16 28.62 15.93
CA SER A 290 -11.25 30.04 16.30
C SER A 290 -10.58 30.30 17.66
#